data_305e8858d4dc4bbd3bbcf6ebad42a5d8
#
_entry.id   305e8858d4dc4bbd3bbcf6ebad42a5d8
#
_cell.length_a   1.000
_cell.length_b   1.000
_cell.length_c   1.000
_cell.angle_alpha   90.00
_cell.angle_beta   90.00
_cell.angle_gamma   90.00
#
_symmetry.space_group_name_H-M   'P 1'
#
loop_
_entity.id
_entity.type
_entity.pdbx_description
1 polymer ?
#
loop_
_entity_poly.entity_id
_entity_poly.type
_entity_poly.pdbx_seq_one_letter_code
_entity_poly.pdbx_strand_id
1 'polypeptide(L)'
;METKWFDLRTAEDAERIAQAADILRRGGLLAIPTETVYGLGANGLDENAVLHIFEAKGRPQDNPLILHIPDASWLTRYCEDVPEAAYKLAERFWPGPLTMILKKKPCVPLRTTGGLETVGMRCPDHAVTRAIIEKAGVPVAAPSANTSGRPSCTTAEHVREDMWGKIDGIVDGGPCQVGVESTIIDLTVTPPQLLRPGGLPLESLIDALGEVTVDKAVTQKMNDGEKPRAPGMKYRHYAPKAPVTVVTGGAKASARYLLTHAGENAGIICFDEFVPLFEGHIVHPLGASDDKRAQAQHVFDALRTFDETDVGEIWAQCPDSKGLGLAIGNRLKKAAGFHTEASDDGKTVVGITGCTGAGKTSLLHALEREGACILDCDKIYHEMLESDESLRKALRAAFGGTIFRADGTVDVHALGLIVFQDAEKLASLDAIVCAHVPRECARRMAESNAKLIGLDAIKLIECGLGAICDVTIAVTAPEEVRVRRIMARDGITEEYARARIAAQQAAEYFRAQCGCEFVNDLPTAAEAAAAAEDFIHMIIKNLKEETER
;
A
#
# COMPACT_ATOMS: atom_id res chain seq x y z
N MET A 1 6.15 -33.61 -15.15
CA MET A 1 7.18 -33.85 -14.11
C MET A 1 6.48 -33.91 -12.74
N GLU A 2 6.87 -34.81 -11.85
CA GLU A 2 6.35 -34.82 -10.48
C GLU A 2 7.15 -33.84 -9.61
N THR A 3 6.48 -32.85 -9.03
CA THR A 3 7.12 -31.86 -8.14
C THR A 3 7.00 -32.31 -6.70
N LYS A 4 8.12 -32.46 -5.99
CA LYS A 4 8.15 -32.82 -4.57
C LYS A 4 7.85 -31.61 -3.70
N TRP A 5 7.07 -31.82 -2.62
CA TRP A 5 6.81 -30.82 -1.60
C TRP A 5 7.60 -31.16 -0.32
N PHE A 6 8.42 -30.22 0.17
CA PHE A 6 9.18 -30.35 1.39
C PHE A 6 8.66 -29.33 2.41
N ASP A 7 7.91 -29.76 3.41
CA ASP A 7 7.56 -28.91 4.56
C ASP A 7 8.77 -28.82 5.50
N LEU A 8 9.46 -27.68 5.45
CA LEU A 8 10.74 -27.42 6.16
C LEU A 8 10.71 -26.03 6.80
N ARG A 9 10.04 -25.94 7.96
CA ARG A 9 9.98 -24.68 8.74
C ARG A 9 11.24 -24.40 9.55
N THR A 10 12.05 -25.43 9.84
CA THR A 10 13.32 -25.33 10.58
C THR A 10 14.42 -26.12 9.87
N ALA A 11 15.69 -25.83 10.22
CA ALA A 11 16.85 -26.53 9.67
C ALA A 11 17.21 -27.84 10.42
N GLU A 12 16.31 -28.37 11.22
CA GLU A 12 16.57 -29.55 12.05
C GLU A 12 16.39 -30.87 11.29
N ASP A 13 15.60 -30.90 10.23
CA ASP A 13 15.37 -32.09 9.40
C ASP A 13 16.51 -32.31 8.40
N ALA A 14 17.60 -32.89 8.88
CA ALA A 14 18.80 -33.13 8.07
C ALA A 14 18.56 -34.05 6.88
N GLU A 15 17.58 -34.98 6.94
CA GLU A 15 17.27 -35.90 5.85
C GLU A 15 16.57 -35.16 4.70
N ARG A 16 15.53 -34.38 4.98
CA ARG A 16 14.83 -33.60 3.95
C ARG A 16 15.74 -32.53 3.36
N ILE A 17 16.60 -31.89 4.17
CA ILE A 17 17.63 -30.96 3.69
C ILE A 17 18.59 -31.67 2.71
N ALA A 18 19.04 -32.91 3.03
CA ALA A 18 19.89 -33.67 2.14
C ALA A 18 19.19 -34.05 0.84
N GLN A 19 17.90 -34.43 0.88
CA GLN A 19 17.08 -34.71 -0.32
C GLN A 19 16.91 -33.46 -1.18
N ALA A 20 16.63 -32.31 -0.60
CA ALA A 20 16.51 -31.03 -1.29
C ALA A 20 17.85 -30.60 -1.94
N ALA A 21 18.97 -30.72 -1.21
CA ALA A 21 20.30 -30.44 -1.69
C ALA A 21 20.72 -31.37 -2.85
N ASP A 22 20.28 -32.61 -2.82
CA ASP A 22 20.57 -33.60 -3.87
C ASP A 22 19.87 -33.24 -5.21
N ILE A 23 18.71 -32.61 -5.18
CA ILE A 23 18.07 -32.04 -6.39
C ILE A 23 19.02 -31.04 -7.06
N LEU A 24 19.55 -30.08 -6.27
CA LEU A 24 20.48 -29.06 -6.80
C LEU A 24 21.79 -29.67 -7.34
N ARG A 25 22.36 -30.66 -6.62
CA ARG A 25 23.58 -31.34 -7.05
C ARG A 25 23.45 -32.08 -8.38
N ARG A 26 22.26 -32.62 -8.66
CA ARG A 26 21.95 -33.35 -9.89
C ARG A 26 21.50 -32.44 -11.04
N GLY A 27 21.56 -31.12 -10.87
CA GLY A 27 21.17 -30.14 -11.90
C GLY A 27 19.65 -29.93 -12.00
N GLY A 28 18.88 -30.37 -11.00
CA GLY A 28 17.44 -30.14 -10.91
C GLY A 28 17.10 -28.73 -10.39
N LEU A 29 15.80 -28.39 -10.48
CA LEU A 29 15.24 -27.13 -10.06
C LEU A 29 14.52 -27.26 -8.71
N LEU A 30 14.89 -26.40 -7.75
CA LEU A 30 14.33 -26.38 -6.43
C LEU A 30 13.86 -24.96 -6.06
N ALA A 31 12.59 -24.76 -5.77
CA ALA A 31 12.14 -23.51 -5.18
C ALA A 31 12.52 -23.47 -3.70
N ILE A 32 13.21 -22.41 -3.30
CA ILE A 32 13.77 -22.22 -1.95
C ILE A 32 13.17 -20.97 -1.29
N PRO A 33 12.79 -21.05 0.01
CA PRO A 33 12.33 -19.89 0.76
C PRO A 33 13.50 -18.95 1.07
N THR A 34 13.23 -17.65 1.09
CA THR A 34 14.14 -16.64 1.65
C THR A 34 13.34 -15.64 2.48
N GLU A 35 14.03 -14.78 3.22
CA GLU A 35 13.40 -13.69 3.96
C GLU A 35 12.72 -12.67 3.03
N THR A 36 13.15 -12.58 1.78
CA THR A 36 12.67 -11.60 0.77
C THR A 36 11.52 -12.13 -0.07
N VAL A 37 11.81 -13.05 -0.99
CA VAL A 37 10.86 -13.75 -1.86
C VAL A 37 11.36 -15.17 -2.08
N TYR A 38 10.49 -16.09 -2.48
CA TYR A 38 10.92 -17.42 -2.90
C TYR A 38 11.79 -17.34 -4.15
N GLY A 39 12.90 -18.09 -4.14
CA GLY A 39 13.82 -18.20 -5.25
C GLY A 39 13.70 -19.51 -6.01
N LEU A 40 13.75 -19.51 -7.33
CA LEU A 40 13.88 -20.73 -8.15
C LEU A 40 15.35 -21.07 -8.31
N GLY A 41 15.83 -22.03 -7.51
CA GLY A 41 17.22 -22.39 -7.38
C GLY A 41 17.66 -23.49 -8.33
N ALA A 42 18.90 -23.34 -8.85
CA ALA A 42 19.65 -24.39 -9.53
C ALA A 42 21.14 -24.25 -9.20
N ASN A 43 21.94 -25.27 -9.52
CA ASN A 43 23.40 -25.18 -9.43
C ASN A 43 23.94 -24.05 -10.33
N GLY A 44 24.44 -22.99 -9.72
CA GLY A 44 24.90 -21.79 -10.43
C GLY A 44 26.18 -21.97 -11.26
N LEU A 45 26.87 -23.11 -11.13
CA LEU A 45 28.07 -23.45 -11.89
C LEU A 45 27.77 -24.39 -13.08
N ASP A 46 26.52 -24.90 -13.19
CA ASP A 46 26.08 -25.78 -14.26
C ASP A 46 25.23 -25.02 -15.27
N GLU A 47 25.76 -24.79 -16.48
CA GLU A 47 25.07 -24.04 -17.53
C GLU A 47 23.74 -24.67 -17.96
N ASN A 48 23.61 -26.01 -17.89
CA ASN A 48 22.38 -26.71 -18.24
C ASN A 48 21.31 -26.53 -17.13
N ALA A 49 21.71 -26.67 -15.87
CA ALA A 49 20.82 -26.40 -14.74
C ALA A 49 20.31 -24.94 -14.75
N VAL A 50 21.18 -23.99 -15.06
CA VAL A 50 20.82 -22.58 -15.21
C VAL A 50 19.88 -22.36 -16.40
N LEU A 51 20.09 -23.06 -17.53
CA LEU A 51 19.17 -22.99 -18.68
C LEU A 51 17.74 -23.43 -18.31
N HIS A 52 17.60 -24.49 -17.52
CA HIS A 52 16.30 -24.96 -17.06
C HIS A 52 15.55 -23.90 -16.23
N ILE A 53 16.25 -23.01 -15.47
CA ILE A 53 15.61 -21.86 -14.79
C ILE A 53 14.93 -20.95 -15.83
N PHE A 54 15.63 -20.59 -16.90
CA PHE A 54 15.08 -19.70 -17.93
C PHE A 54 13.89 -20.34 -18.64
N GLU A 55 13.97 -21.63 -18.94
CA GLU A 55 12.88 -22.41 -19.57
C GLU A 55 11.65 -22.51 -18.68
N ALA A 56 11.81 -22.94 -17.41
CA ALA A 56 10.70 -23.11 -16.49
C ALA A 56 9.94 -21.80 -16.23
N LYS A 57 10.65 -20.66 -16.21
CA LYS A 57 10.08 -19.33 -15.98
C LYS A 57 9.59 -18.63 -17.25
N GLY A 58 10.02 -19.04 -18.45
CA GLY A 58 9.89 -18.22 -19.66
C GLY A 58 10.71 -16.92 -19.57
N ARG A 59 11.89 -16.96 -18.93
CA ARG A 59 12.72 -15.78 -18.66
C ARG A 59 13.71 -15.51 -19.80
N PRO A 60 13.94 -14.24 -20.20
CA PRO A 60 15.03 -13.89 -21.13
C PRO A 60 16.40 -14.24 -20.56
N GLN A 61 17.27 -14.86 -21.40
CA GLN A 61 18.58 -15.35 -20.97
C GLN A 61 19.65 -14.24 -20.76
N ASP A 62 19.40 -13.03 -21.26
CA ASP A 62 20.25 -11.85 -21.05
C ASP A 62 20.05 -11.18 -19.68
N ASN A 63 19.12 -11.69 -18.87
CA ASN A 63 18.80 -11.16 -17.54
C ASN A 63 19.57 -11.94 -16.47
N PRO A 64 20.65 -11.39 -15.88
CA PRO A 64 21.57 -12.12 -15.00
C PRO A 64 20.87 -12.72 -13.77
N LEU A 65 21.49 -13.73 -13.16
CA LEU A 65 21.03 -14.37 -11.95
C LEU A 65 21.93 -14.01 -10.76
N ILE A 66 21.37 -14.13 -9.55
CA ILE A 66 22.08 -13.92 -8.29
C ILE A 66 22.52 -15.28 -7.75
N LEU A 67 23.80 -15.42 -7.38
CA LEU A 67 24.32 -16.57 -6.68
C LEU A 67 24.09 -16.44 -5.17
N HIS A 68 23.38 -17.39 -4.61
CA HIS A 68 23.16 -17.51 -3.17
C HIS A 68 24.21 -18.41 -2.55
N ILE A 69 24.81 -17.95 -1.45
CA ILE A 69 25.87 -18.61 -0.70
C ILE A 69 25.50 -18.72 0.78
N PRO A 70 26.05 -19.69 1.54
CA PRO A 70 25.66 -19.88 2.93
C PRO A 70 26.30 -18.85 3.88
N ASP A 71 27.49 -18.31 3.50
CA ASP A 71 28.21 -17.29 4.26
C ASP A 71 29.24 -16.54 3.39
N ALA A 72 29.83 -15.47 3.94
CA ALA A 72 30.77 -14.59 3.23
C ALA A 72 32.11 -15.27 2.87
N SER A 73 32.50 -16.39 3.51
CA SER A 73 33.74 -17.10 3.19
C SER A 73 33.75 -17.65 1.75
N TRP A 74 32.57 -17.83 1.16
CA TRP A 74 32.42 -18.31 -0.21
C TRP A 74 32.65 -17.22 -1.25
N LEU A 75 32.74 -15.94 -0.90
CA LEU A 75 33.00 -14.84 -1.85
C LEU A 75 34.26 -15.08 -2.67
N THR A 76 35.37 -15.42 -2.01
CA THR A 76 36.64 -15.66 -2.66
C THR A 76 36.70 -16.91 -3.54
N ARG A 77 35.72 -17.80 -3.45
CA ARG A 77 35.58 -18.97 -4.33
C ARG A 77 35.14 -18.56 -5.74
N TYR A 78 34.28 -17.54 -5.84
CA TYR A 78 33.56 -17.19 -7.06
C TYR A 78 33.83 -15.77 -7.56
N CYS A 79 34.42 -14.91 -6.74
CA CYS A 79 34.70 -13.51 -7.07
C CYS A 79 36.22 -13.23 -7.05
N GLU A 80 36.64 -12.35 -7.97
CA GLU A 80 38.01 -11.80 -8.04
C GLU A 80 38.04 -10.45 -7.31
N ASP A 81 39.17 -10.08 -6.76
CA ASP A 81 39.46 -8.75 -6.19
C ASP A 81 38.33 -8.23 -5.28
N VAL A 82 37.84 -9.07 -4.36
CA VAL A 82 36.71 -8.70 -3.47
C VAL A 82 37.12 -7.48 -2.64
N PRO A 83 36.43 -6.32 -2.82
CA PRO A 83 36.83 -5.09 -2.13
C PRO A 83 36.50 -5.15 -0.64
N GLU A 84 37.22 -4.40 0.19
CA GLU A 84 37.00 -4.29 1.62
C GLU A 84 35.56 -3.88 1.96
N ALA A 85 34.94 -3.00 1.15
CA ALA A 85 33.56 -2.61 1.26
C ALA A 85 32.58 -3.80 1.22
N ALA A 86 32.89 -4.86 0.45
CA ALA A 86 32.06 -6.06 0.42
C ALA A 86 32.06 -6.81 1.74
N TYR A 87 33.22 -6.94 2.40
CA TYR A 87 33.31 -7.57 3.71
C TYR A 87 32.63 -6.73 4.79
N LYS A 88 32.81 -5.42 4.77
CA LYS A 88 32.12 -4.49 5.68
C LYS A 88 30.59 -4.58 5.56
N LEU A 89 30.07 -4.66 4.34
CA LEU A 89 28.66 -4.83 4.10
C LEU A 89 28.16 -6.24 4.51
N ALA A 90 28.95 -7.28 4.23
CA ALA A 90 28.61 -8.64 4.63
C ALA A 90 28.57 -8.79 6.16
N GLU A 91 29.53 -8.25 6.88
CA GLU A 91 29.55 -8.27 8.36
C GLU A 91 28.31 -7.61 8.97
N ARG A 92 27.85 -6.51 8.36
CA ARG A 92 26.74 -5.72 8.88
C ARG A 92 25.35 -6.21 8.45
N PHE A 93 25.23 -6.74 7.22
CA PHE A 93 23.94 -6.99 6.58
C PHE A 93 23.74 -8.42 6.06
N TRP A 94 24.70 -9.32 6.24
CA TRP A 94 24.56 -10.73 5.94
C TRP A 94 24.60 -11.60 7.20
N PRO A 95 23.72 -12.63 7.29
CA PRO A 95 22.69 -12.98 6.30
C PRO A 95 21.60 -11.89 6.22
N GLY A 96 21.07 -11.64 4.99
CA GLY A 96 20.05 -10.62 4.83
C GLY A 96 19.75 -10.19 3.40
N PRO A 97 18.90 -9.16 3.24
CA PRO A 97 18.31 -8.76 1.97
C PRO A 97 19.23 -7.86 1.13
N LEU A 98 20.52 -8.16 1.10
CA LEU A 98 21.53 -7.44 0.33
C LEU A 98 22.20 -8.34 -0.71
N THR A 99 22.26 -7.88 -1.96
CA THR A 99 23.02 -8.48 -3.05
C THR A 99 24.14 -7.51 -3.46
N MET A 100 25.36 -8.00 -3.53
CA MET A 100 26.52 -7.24 -3.98
C MET A 100 26.96 -7.72 -5.36
N ILE A 101 27.10 -6.81 -6.32
CA ILE A 101 27.69 -7.08 -7.64
C ILE A 101 29.20 -6.97 -7.52
N LEU A 102 29.89 -8.04 -7.90
CA LEU A 102 31.35 -8.20 -7.82
C LEU A 102 31.90 -8.76 -9.14
N LYS A 103 33.20 -8.63 -9.38
CA LYS A 103 33.87 -9.29 -10.52
C LYS A 103 33.83 -10.81 -10.33
N LYS A 104 33.38 -11.54 -11.35
CA LYS A 104 33.31 -13.00 -11.30
C LYS A 104 34.64 -13.67 -11.59
N LYS A 105 34.84 -14.86 -11.01
CA LYS A 105 35.92 -15.77 -11.46
C LYS A 105 35.48 -16.57 -12.70
N PRO A 106 36.43 -17.10 -13.50
CA PRO A 106 36.17 -17.91 -14.69
C PRO A 106 35.28 -19.15 -14.42
N CYS A 107 35.28 -19.69 -13.20
CA CYS A 107 34.43 -20.83 -12.82
C CYS A 107 32.92 -20.50 -12.80
N VAL A 108 32.53 -19.23 -12.78
CA VAL A 108 31.15 -18.81 -12.90
C VAL A 108 30.77 -18.66 -14.38
N PRO A 109 29.82 -19.46 -14.90
CA PRO A 109 29.48 -19.44 -16.31
C PRO A 109 28.89 -18.09 -16.76
N LEU A 110 29.14 -17.71 -18.01
CA LEU A 110 28.52 -16.51 -18.61
C LEU A 110 27.01 -16.60 -18.70
N ARG A 111 26.47 -17.80 -18.83
CA ARG A 111 25.00 -18.02 -18.81
C ARG A 111 24.39 -17.58 -17.47
N THR A 112 25.06 -17.86 -16.36
CA THR A 112 24.61 -17.44 -15.02
C THR A 112 24.59 -15.92 -14.88
N THR A 113 25.55 -15.24 -15.50
CA THR A 113 25.69 -13.78 -15.41
C THR A 113 25.04 -13.01 -16.57
N GLY A 114 24.31 -13.69 -17.47
CA GLY A 114 23.70 -13.03 -18.64
C GLY A 114 24.75 -12.43 -19.60
N GLY A 115 25.94 -13.02 -19.65
CA GLY A 115 27.08 -12.55 -20.48
C GLY A 115 27.88 -11.41 -19.87
N LEU A 116 27.74 -11.15 -18.55
CA LEU A 116 28.54 -10.12 -17.84
C LEU A 116 29.77 -10.73 -17.16
N GLU A 117 30.81 -9.92 -17.02
CA GLU A 117 32.03 -10.23 -16.24
C GLU A 117 31.85 -9.96 -14.72
N THR A 118 30.61 -9.69 -14.31
CA THR A 118 30.23 -9.45 -12.92
C THR A 118 29.17 -10.44 -12.50
N VAL A 119 29.07 -10.71 -11.19
CA VAL A 119 28.09 -11.62 -10.59
C VAL A 119 27.47 -11.00 -9.33
N GLY A 120 26.17 -11.18 -9.16
CA GLY A 120 25.49 -10.84 -7.92
C GLY A 120 25.66 -11.95 -6.89
N MET A 121 26.17 -11.61 -5.69
CA MET A 121 26.37 -12.51 -4.56
C MET A 121 25.44 -12.14 -3.41
N ARG A 122 24.80 -13.12 -2.78
CA ARG A 122 23.91 -12.91 -1.64
C ARG A 122 23.99 -14.05 -0.63
N CYS A 123 23.93 -13.72 0.66
CA CYS A 123 23.71 -14.68 1.74
C CYS A 123 22.29 -14.45 2.31
N PRO A 124 21.28 -15.30 2.02
CA PRO A 124 19.91 -15.09 2.46
C PRO A 124 19.74 -15.35 3.95
N ASP A 125 18.89 -14.58 4.62
CA ASP A 125 18.55 -14.82 6.02
C ASP A 125 17.41 -15.85 6.16
N HIS A 126 17.72 -17.08 5.77
CA HIS A 126 16.83 -18.23 5.93
C HIS A 126 17.65 -19.48 6.24
N ALA A 127 17.54 -19.98 7.46
CA ALA A 127 18.39 -21.07 7.97
C ALA A 127 18.31 -22.34 7.11
N VAL A 128 17.09 -22.74 6.70
CA VAL A 128 16.87 -23.92 5.84
C VAL A 128 17.57 -23.75 4.49
N THR A 129 17.44 -22.60 3.86
CA THR A 129 18.05 -22.34 2.57
C THR A 129 19.57 -22.36 2.65
N ARG A 130 20.17 -21.74 3.69
CA ARG A 130 21.62 -21.79 3.90
C ARG A 130 22.09 -23.22 4.13
N ALA A 131 21.37 -24.01 4.95
CA ALA A 131 21.71 -25.42 5.17
C ALA A 131 21.62 -26.26 3.88
N ILE A 132 20.63 -26.01 3.02
CA ILE A 132 20.50 -26.68 1.71
C ILE A 132 21.70 -26.31 0.81
N ILE A 133 22.08 -25.01 0.73
CA ILE A 133 23.22 -24.54 -0.08
C ILE A 133 24.52 -25.17 0.41
N GLU A 134 24.76 -25.15 1.72
CA GLU A 134 25.93 -25.76 2.34
C GLU A 134 26.00 -27.26 2.05
N LYS A 135 24.88 -27.98 2.24
CA LYS A 135 24.78 -29.42 1.98
C LYS A 135 24.94 -29.76 0.50
N ALA A 136 24.47 -28.89 -0.42
CA ALA A 136 24.66 -29.05 -1.86
C ALA A 136 26.13 -28.86 -2.26
N GLY A 137 26.88 -28.02 -1.56
CA GLY A 137 28.28 -27.72 -1.80
C GLY A 137 28.54 -26.86 -3.05
N VAL A 138 27.48 -26.25 -3.62
CA VAL A 138 27.51 -25.40 -4.82
C VAL A 138 26.75 -24.10 -4.57
N PRO A 139 27.14 -22.97 -5.20
CA PRO A 139 26.37 -21.74 -5.11
C PRO A 139 25.07 -21.89 -5.89
N VAL A 140 23.97 -21.38 -5.37
CA VAL A 140 22.66 -21.55 -5.98
C VAL A 140 22.26 -20.29 -6.75
N ALA A 141 22.18 -20.40 -8.06
CA ALA A 141 21.59 -19.35 -8.90
C ALA A 141 20.08 -19.33 -8.69
N ALA A 142 19.52 -18.23 -8.17
CA ALA A 142 18.11 -18.16 -7.87
C ALA A 142 17.51 -16.77 -8.18
N PRO A 143 16.78 -16.61 -9.30
CA PRO A 143 15.80 -15.54 -9.46
C PRO A 143 14.55 -15.84 -8.61
N SER A 144 13.61 -14.90 -8.51
CA SER A 144 12.31 -15.17 -7.87
C SER A 144 11.57 -16.36 -8.51
N ALA A 145 10.76 -17.10 -7.75
CA ALA A 145 10.18 -18.37 -8.18
C ALA A 145 8.86 -18.25 -8.98
N ASN A 146 8.49 -17.05 -9.45
CA ASN A 146 7.29 -16.80 -10.27
C ASN A 146 7.55 -17.05 -11.76
N THR A 147 6.49 -17.27 -12.55
CA THR A 147 6.52 -17.15 -14.02
C THR A 147 6.95 -15.74 -14.41
N SER A 148 7.79 -15.59 -15.44
CA SER A 148 8.35 -14.29 -15.84
C SER A 148 7.25 -13.28 -16.12
N GLY A 149 7.39 -12.07 -15.55
CA GLY A 149 6.43 -10.98 -15.69
C GLY A 149 5.40 -10.90 -14.56
N ARG A 150 5.00 -12.03 -13.94
CA ARG A 150 4.06 -12.06 -12.81
C ARG A 150 4.68 -11.52 -11.50
N PRO A 151 3.87 -11.11 -10.50
CA PRO A 151 4.36 -10.71 -9.20
C PRO A 151 5.19 -11.80 -8.51
N SER A 152 6.22 -11.43 -7.74
CA SER A 152 7.10 -12.39 -7.07
C SER A 152 6.34 -13.22 -6.04
N CYS A 153 6.81 -14.45 -5.80
CA CYS A 153 6.20 -15.37 -4.83
C CYS A 153 6.70 -15.06 -3.42
N THR A 154 5.81 -14.82 -2.49
CA THR A 154 6.10 -14.58 -1.07
C THR A 154 5.68 -15.75 -0.16
N THR A 155 4.97 -16.74 -0.72
CA THR A 155 4.59 -17.99 -0.07
C THR A 155 4.90 -19.19 -0.95
N ALA A 156 4.93 -20.39 -0.37
CA ALA A 156 5.11 -21.64 -1.13
C ALA A 156 3.90 -21.94 -2.02
N GLU A 157 2.71 -21.52 -1.62
CA GLU A 157 1.47 -21.61 -2.39
C GLU A 157 1.58 -20.81 -3.68
N HIS A 158 2.07 -19.57 -3.64
CA HIS A 158 2.33 -18.78 -4.87
C HIS A 158 3.31 -19.49 -5.81
N VAL A 159 4.32 -20.17 -5.25
CA VAL A 159 5.24 -20.98 -6.08
C VAL A 159 4.53 -22.16 -6.69
N ARG A 160 3.66 -22.84 -5.94
CA ARG A 160 2.86 -23.96 -6.43
C ARG A 160 1.96 -23.54 -7.60
N GLU A 161 1.30 -22.40 -7.52
CA GLU A 161 0.48 -21.87 -8.61
C GLU A 161 1.28 -21.69 -9.91
N ASP A 162 2.49 -21.14 -9.80
CA ASP A 162 3.31 -20.76 -10.96
C ASP A 162 4.15 -21.93 -11.51
N MET A 163 4.65 -22.83 -10.64
CA MET A 163 5.74 -23.76 -10.96
C MET A 163 5.40 -25.24 -10.78
N TRP A 164 4.24 -25.61 -10.25
CA TRP A 164 3.88 -27.02 -10.08
C TRP A 164 3.91 -27.78 -11.41
N GLY A 165 4.54 -28.95 -11.40
CA GLY A 165 4.72 -29.78 -12.61
C GLY A 165 5.84 -29.33 -13.55
N LYS A 166 6.51 -28.18 -13.27
CA LYS A 166 7.61 -27.63 -14.08
C LYS A 166 8.99 -27.76 -13.42
N ILE A 167 9.03 -28.02 -12.10
CA ILE A 167 10.26 -28.07 -11.28
C ILE A 167 10.29 -29.33 -10.41
N ASP A 168 11.47 -29.71 -9.92
CA ASP A 168 11.69 -30.97 -9.19
C ASP A 168 11.21 -30.90 -7.73
N GLY A 169 11.23 -29.72 -7.11
CA GLY A 169 10.77 -29.58 -5.73
C GLY A 169 10.48 -28.16 -5.28
N ILE A 170 9.66 -28.04 -4.25
CA ILE A 170 9.32 -26.82 -3.53
C ILE A 170 9.62 -27.04 -2.05
N VAL A 171 10.43 -26.18 -1.46
CA VAL A 171 10.65 -26.14 -0.02
C VAL A 171 9.71 -25.10 0.58
N ASP A 172 8.75 -25.54 1.39
CA ASP A 172 7.89 -24.66 2.17
C ASP A 172 8.57 -24.32 3.49
N GLY A 173 9.11 -23.09 3.56
CA GLY A 173 9.71 -22.50 4.76
C GLY A 173 8.83 -21.44 5.43
N GLY A 174 7.57 -21.31 5.00
CA GLY A 174 6.64 -20.29 5.46
C GLY A 174 6.66 -19.00 4.63
N PRO A 175 5.86 -18.01 5.01
CA PRO A 175 5.79 -16.72 4.34
C PRO A 175 7.07 -15.92 4.50
N CYS A 176 7.43 -15.14 3.48
CA CYS A 176 8.59 -14.26 3.51
C CYS A 176 8.38 -13.09 4.47
N GLN A 177 9.41 -12.78 5.28
CA GLN A 177 9.31 -11.75 6.34
C GLN A 177 9.47 -10.32 5.80
N VAL A 178 10.16 -10.13 4.67
CA VAL A 178 10.43 -8.83 4.05
C VAL A 178 9.45 -8.53 2.92
N GLY A 179 9.12 -9.51 2.08
CA GLY A 179 8.10 -9.41 1.03
C GLY A 179 8.54 -8.75 -0.28
N VAL A 180 9.64 -8.01 -0.30
CA VAL A 180 10.26 -7.46 -1.52
C VAL A 180 11.65 -8.02 -1.71
N GLU A 181 12.15 -8.07 -2.95
CA GLU A 181 13.46 -8.65 -3.26
C GLU A 181 14.61 -7.89 -2.59
N SER A 182 15.79 -8.51 -2.61
CA SER A 182 17.03 -7.92 -2.08
C SER A 182 17.41 -6.60 -2.75
N THR A 183 17.98 -5.71 -1.98
CA THR A 183 18.67 -4.50 -2.46
C THR A 183 19.92 -4.92 -3.22
N ILE A 184 20.18 -4.33 -4.40
CA ILE A 184 21.35 -4.65 -5.22
C ILE A 184 22.25 -3.42 -5.31
N ILE A 185 23.49 -3.58 -4.84
CA ILE A 185 24.54 -2.57 -4.94
C ILE A 185 25.69 -3.07 -5.83
N ASP A 186 26.17 -2.21 -6.71
CA ASP A 186 27.33 -2.46 -7.56
C ASP A 186 28.59 -1.90 -6.88
N LEU A 187 29.49 -2.81 -6.50
CA LEU A 187 30.78 -2.49 -5.87
C LEU A 187 31.93 -2.49 -6.88
N THR A 188 31.66 -2.67 -8.17
CA THR A 188 32.66 -2.63 -9.24
C THR A 188 32.88 -1.23 -9.77
N VAL A 189 32.15 -0.25 -9.30
CA VAL A 189 32.22 1.17 -9.67
C VAL A 189 32.48 2.05 -8.44
N THR A 190 33.01 3.24 -8.65
CA THR A 190 33.25 4.21 -7.57
C THR A 190 32.64 5.57 -7.95
N PRO A 191 31.80 6.17 -7.11
CA PRO A 191 31.25 5.60 -5.88
C PRO A 191 30.35 4.36 -6.15
N PRO A 192 30.09 3.50 -5.13
CA PRO A 192 29.18 2.37 -5.24
C PRO A 192 27.79 2.80 -5.71
N GLN A 193 27.12 1.95 -6.52
CA GLN A 193 25.87 2.33 -7.15
C GLN A 193 24.71 1.39 -6.79
N LEU A 194 23.60 1.94 -6.30
CA LEU A 194 22.34 1.22 -6.12
C LEU A 194 21.71 0.93 -7.48
N LEU A 195 21.61 -0.36 -7.83
CA LEU A 195 20.99 -0.83 -9.07
C LEU A 195 19.51 -1.19 -8.89
N ARG A 196 19.13 -1.64 -7.71
CA ARG A 196 17.75 -2.01 -7.37
C ARG A 196 17.47 -1.76 -5.88
N PRO A 197 16.50 -0.93 -5.52
CA PRO A 197 16.05 -0.83 -4.13
C PRO A 197 15.34 -2.13 -3.73
N GLY A 198 15.43 -2.53 -2.46
CA GLY A 198 14.87 -3.77 -1.94
C GLY A 198 14.74 -3.74 -0.43
N GLY A 199 14.82 -4.92 0.20
CA GLY A 199 14.59 -5.10 1.63
C GLY A 199 15.58 -4.39 2.56
N LEU A 200 16.75 -3.96 2.05
CA LEU A 200 17.68 -3.10 2.79
C LEU A 200 17.53 -1.65 2.29
N PRO A 201 17.18 -0.69 3.16
CA PRO A 201 17.03 0.73 2.79
C PRO A 201 18.33 1.35 2.24
N LEU A 202 18.20 2.32 1.31
CA LEU A 202 19.34 3.07 0.75
C LEU A 202 20.11 3.81 1.85
N GLU A 203 19.42 4.37 2.82
CA GLU A 203 19.99 5.11 3.94
C GLU A 203 20.97 4.23 4.75
N SER A 204 20.66 2.93 4.90
CA SER A 204 21.57 1.98 5.58
C SER A 204 22.87 1.74 4.80
N LEU A 205 22.79 1.76 3.46
CA LEU A 205 23.98 1.65 2.61
C LEU A 205 24.84 2.92 2.67
N ILE A 206 24.20 4.09 2.65
CA ILE A 206 24.88 5.39 2.79
C ILE A 206 25.58 5.47 4.15
N ASP A 207 24.91 5.06 5.23
CA ASP A 207 25.52 5.03 6.57
C ASP A 207 26.74 4.08 6.65
N ALA A 208 26.70 2.96 5.93
CA ALA A 208 27.81 2.01 5.91
C ALA A 208 29.00 2.45 5.03
N LEU A 209 28.74 3.09 3.89
CA LEU A 209 29.74 3.35 2.83
C LEU A 209 30.10 4.84 2.68
N GLY A 210 29.29 5.74 3.24
CA GLY A 210 29.41 7.20 3.09
C GLY A 210 28.69 7.72 1.86
N GLU A 211 29.11 7.33 0.66
CA GLU A 211 28.51 7.77 -0.60
C GLU A 211 27.99 6.59 -1.42
N VAL A 212 26.76 6.69 -1.90
CA VAL A 212 26.11 5.72 -2.80
C VAL A 212 25.33 6.49 -3.86
N THR A 213 25.59 6.23 -5.13
CA THR A 213 24.80 6.78 -6.23
C THR A 213 23.62 5.88 -6.56
N VAL A 214 22.59 6.41 -7.23
CA VAL A 214 21.39 5.66 -7.63
C VAL A 214 21.34 5.56 -9.14
N ASP A 215 21.17 4.34 -9.67
CA ASP A 215 21.05 4.12 -11.11
C ASP A 215 19.71 4.66 -11.64
N LYS A 216 19.71 5.22 -12.85
CA LYS A 216 18.49 5.79 -13.47
C LYS A 216 17.37 4.74 -13.62
N ALA A 217 17.69 3.45 -13.82
CA ALA A 217 16.70 2.36 -13.93
C ALA A 217 15.89 2.12 -12.65
N VAL A 218 16.26 2.75 -11.53
CA VAL A 218 15.45 2.75 -10.29
C VAL A 218 14.19 3.60 -10.46
N THR A 219 14.30 4.74 -11.15
CA THR A 219 13.23 5.74 -11.26
C THR A 219 12.62 5.84 -12.66
N GLN A 220 13.32 5.34 -13.69
CA GLN A 220 12.93 5.47 -15.09
C GLN A 220 13.00 4.12 -15.82
N LYS A 221 12.22 3.99 -16.88
CA LYS A 221 12.31 2.83 -17.78
C LYS A 221 13.66 2.84 -18.51
N MET A 222 14.33 1.69 -18.57
CA MET A 222 15.56 1.52 -19.37
C MET A 222 15.23 1.66 -20.88
N ASN A 223 16.19 2.18 -21.64
CA ASN A 223 16.06 2.27 -23.10
C ASN A 223 16.16 0.89 -23.77
N ASP A 224 15.53 0.76 -24.94
CA ASP A 224 15.68 -0.43 -25.78
C ASP A 224 17.14 -0.55 -26.24
N GLY A 225 17.76 -1.71 -26.01
CA GLY A 225 19.17 -1.96 -26.34
C GLY A 225 20.15 -1.89 -25.16
N GLU A 226 19.80 -1.26 -24.05
CA GLU A 226 20.63 -1.30 -22.83
C GLU A 226 20.62 -2.70 -22.20
N LYS A 227 21.81 -3.21 -21.82
CA LYS A 227 21.95 -4.50 -21.13
C LYS A 227 21.71 -4.30 -19.63
N PRO A 228 20.85 -5.12 -18.99
CA PRO A 228 20.64 -5.04 -17.55
C PRO A 228 21.88 -5.54 -16.80
N ARG A 229 22.38 -4.74 -15.84
CA ARG A 229 23.51 -5.12 -14.96
C ARG A 229 23.06 -5.95 -13.76
N ALA A 230 21.78 -5.98 -13.49
CA ALA A 230 21.18 -6.71 -12.38
C ALA A 230 19.75 -7.18 -12.74
N PRO A 231 19.22 -8.21 -12.03
CA PRO A 231 17.87 -8.66 -12.23
C PRO A 231 16.84 -7.57 -11.94
N GLY A 232 15.78 -7.50 -12.75
CA GLY A 232 14.66 -6.59 -12.54
C GLY A 232 14.87 -5.16 -13.03
N MET A 233 15.93 -4.85 -13.79
CA MET A 233 16.18 -3.51 -14.32
C MET A 233 15.37 -3.21 -15.60
N LYS A 234 15.33 -4.13 -16.58
CA LYS A 234 14.93 -3.84 -17.97
C LYS A 234 13.48 -4.17 -18.30
N TYR A 235 13.02 -5.36 -17.94
CA TYR A 235 11.74 -5.88 -18.42
C TYR A 235 10.55 -5.39 -17.58
N ARG A 236 9.32 -5.45 -18.15
CA ARG A 236 8.10 -5.29 -17.38
C ARG A 236 8.03 -6.45 -16.36
N HIS A 237 7.96 -6.11 -15.10
CA HIS A 237 7.95 -7.06 -14.00
C HIS A 237 6.73 -6.82 -13.11
N TYR A 238 6.30 -7.86 -12.40
CA TYR A 238 5.28 -7.79 -11.34
C TYR A 238 3.89 -7.40 -11.85
N ALA A 239 3.64 -7.48 -13.17
CA ALA A 239 2.42 -7.00 -13.75
C ALA A 239 1.29 -8.03 -13.58
N PRO A 240 0.15 -7.65 -12.96
CA PRO A 240 -1.08 -8.41 -13.04
C PRO A 240 -1.68 -8.34 -14.44
N LYS A 241 -2.79 -9.08 -14.68
CA LYS A 241 -3.50 -9.08 -15.96
C LYS A 241 -4.12 -7.72 -16.27
N ALA A 242 -4.80 -7.13 -15.28
CA ALA A 242 -5.39 -5.81 -15.41
C ALA A 242 -4.30 -4.71 -15.38
N PRO A 243 -4.46 -3.62 -16.15
CA PRO A 243 -3.54 -2.49 -16.11
C PRO A 243 -3.54 -1.82 -14.73
N VAL A 244 -2.35 -1.40 -14.29
CA VAL A 244 -2.16 -0.72 -13.01
C VAL A 244 -1.87 0.74 -13.24
N THR A 245 -2.53 1.62 -12.50
CA THR A 245 -2.18 3.05 -12.35
C THR A 245 -1.71 3.30 -10.92
N VAL A 246 -0.54 3.89 -10.78
CA VAL A 246 0.06 4.19 -9.47
C VAL A 246 -0.11 5.66 -9.14
N VAL A 247 -0.76 5.94 -8.02
CA VAL A 247 -0.98 7.31 -7.55
C VAL A 247 0.10 7.68 -6.54
N THR A 248 0.89 8.70 -6.88
CA THR A 248 1.99 9.22 -6.05
C THR A 248 1.57 10.52 -5.36
N GLY A 249 2.16 10.80 -4.20
CA GLY A 249 1.86 11.98 -3.38
C GLY A 249 1.59 11.59 -1.93
N GLY A 250 1.07 12.53 -1.15
CA GLY A 250 0.68 12.27 0.24
C GLY A 250 -0.43 11.22 0.35
N ALA A 251 -0.43 10.41 1.42
CA ALA A 251 -1.39 9.33 1.60
C ALA A 251 -2.85 9.80 1.50
N LYS A 252 -3.19 10.91 2.14
CA LYS A 252 -4.55 11.48 2.11
C LYS A 252 -4.92 12.04 0.73
N ALA A 253 -3.99 12.75 0.08
CA ALA A 253 -4.20 13.30 -1.26
C ALA A 253 -4.38 12.19 -2.30
N SER A 254 -3.58 11.12 -2.22
CA SER A 254 -3.72 9.96 -3.12
C SER A 254 -5.03 9.21 -2.90
N ALA A 255 -5.52 9.09 -1.66
CA ALA A 255 -6.85 8.52 -1.40
C ALA A 255 -7.97 9.37 -2.02
N ARG A 256 -7.91 10.71 -1.87
CA ARG A 256 -8.85 11.63 -2.53
C ARG A 256 -8.82 11.49 -4.06
N TYR A 257 -7.62 11.34 -4.62
CA TYR A 257 -7.43 11.14 -6.06
C TYR A 257 -8.08 9.84 -6.53
N LEU A 258 -7.85 8.73 -5.83
CA LEU A 258 -8.46 7.44 -6.14
C LEU A 258 -10.00 7.52 -6.13
N LEU A 259 -10.59 8.17 -5.12
CA LEU A 259 -12.04 8.34 -5.01
C LEU A 259 -12.67 9.01 -6.24
N THR A 260 -11.92 9.88 -6.91
CA THR A 260 -12.43 10.65 -8.06
C THR A 260 -12.14 10.01 -9.41
N HIS A 261 -11.13 9.15 -9.51
CA HIS A 261 -10.64 8.64 -10.79
C HIS A 261 -10.85 7.12 -10.98
N ALA A 262 -10.95 6.34 -9.90
CA ALA A 262 -11.20 4.92 -10.01
C ALA A 262 -12.62 4.66 -10.55
N GLY A 263 -12.70 3.85 -11.63
CA GLY A 263 -13.97 3.44 -12.23
C GLY A 263 -14.75 2.45 -11.35
N GLU A 264 -16.01 2.21 -11.65
CA GLU A 264 -16.87 1.30 -10.87
C GLU A 264 -16.32 -0.14 -10.80
N ASN A 265 -15.63 -0.60 -11.86
CA ASN A 265 -15.01 -1.93 -11.92
C ASN A 265 -13.50 -1.89 -11.67
N ALA A 266 -13.03 -0.94 -10.85
CA ALA A 266 -11.64 -0.83 -10.48
C ALA A 266 -11.31 -1.70 -9.25
N GLY A 267 -10.16 -2.37 -9.28
CA GLY A 267 -9.50 -2.90 -8.10
C GLY A 267 -8.68 -1.82 -7.40
N ILE A 268 -8.73 -1.76 -6.08
CA ILE A 268 -8.07 -0.72 -5.29
C ILE A 268 -6.99 -1.35 -4.41
N ILE A 269 -5.77 -0.84 -4.51
CA ILE A 269 -4.68 -1.10 -3.57
C ILE A 269 -4.47 0.18 -2.76
N CYS A 270 -4.80 0.17 -1.48
CA CYS A 270 -4.71 1.36 -0.62
C CYS A 270 -4.14 1.03 0.76
N PHE A 271 -3.83 2.07 1.53
CA PHE A 271 -3.47 1.90 2.94
C PHE A 271 -4.73 1.61 3.77
N ASP A 272 -4.53 0.93 4.90
CA ASP A 272 -5.60 0.36 5.74
C ASP A 272 -6.64 1.39 6.18
N GLU A 273 -6.20 2.59 6.53
CA GLU A 273 -7.06 3.69 7.00
C GLU A 273 -8.05 4.19 5.94
N PHE A 274 -7.79 3.92 4.65
CA PHE A 274 -8.65 4.37 3.55
C PHE A 274 -9.58 3.28 3.02
N VAL A 275 -9.46 2.03 3.48
CA VAL A 275 -10.32 0.92 3.03
C VAL A 275 -11.82 1.24 3.12
N PRO A 276 -12.34 1.87 4.20
CA PRO A 276 -13.77 2.18 4.30
C PRO A 276 -14.28 3.15 3.22
N LEU A 277 -13.41 3.93 2.58
CA LEU A 277 -13.79 4.87 1.52
C LEU A 277 -14.11 4.20 0.18
N PHE A 278 -13.68 2.96 -0.01
CA PHE A 278 -13.79 2.23 -1.27
C PHE A 278 -14.81 1.09 -1.20
N GLU A 279 -15.84 1.25 -0.35
CA GLU A 279 -16.94 0.30 -0.28
C GLU A 279 -17.58 0.12 -1.66
N GLY A 280 -17.83 -1.14 -2.04
CA GLY A 280 -18.33 -1.49 -3.38
C GLY A 280 -17.23 -1.83 -4.40
N HIS A 281 -15.97 -1.53 -4.14
CA HIS A 281 -14.82 -1.98 -4.93
C HIS A 281 -14.20 -3.26 -4.36
N ILE A 282 -13.42 -3.97 -5.18
CA ILE A 282 -12.50 -4.99 -4.70
C ILE A 282 -11.26 -4.29 -4.17
N VAL A 283 -11.09 -4.28 -2.84
CA VAL A 283 -10.00 -3.57 -2.16
C VAL A 283 -8.99 -4.56 -1.61
N HIS A 284 -7.71 -4.29 -1.84
CA HIS A 284 -6.61 -5.02 -1.20
C HIS A 284 -5.77 -4.06 -0.34
N PRO A 285 -5.84 -4.16 1.00
CA PRO A 285 -5.08 -3.30 1.89
C PRO A 285 -3.58 -3.65 1.87
N LEU A 286 -2.73 -2.63 1.92
CA LEU A 286 -1.26 -2.81 1.98
C LEU A 286 -0.73 -2.88 3.41
N GLY A 287 -1.45 -2.39 4.40
CA GLY A 287 -1.00 -2.02 5.73
C GLY A 287 -1.19 -0.53 5.97
N ALA A 288 -1.01 -0.06 7.19
CA ALA A 288 -1.11 1.36 7.53
C ALA A 288 -0.11 2.22 6.72
N SER A 289 -0.42 3.50 6.46
CA SER A 289 0.43 4.38 5.62
C SER A 289 1.84 4.60 6.19
N ASP A 290 2.03 4.45 7.49
CA ASP A 290 3.30 4.54 8.21
C ASP A 290 4.00 3.18 8.40
N ASP A 291 3.30 2.04 8.23
CA ASP A 291 3.87 0.69 8.33
C ASP A 291 4.42 0.17 7.00
N LYS A 292 5.57 0.68 6.60
CA LYS A 292 6.22 0.23 5.36
C LYS A 292 6.69 -1.23 5.38
N ARG A 293 6.79 -1.84 6.56
CA ARG A 293 7.12 -3.25 6.67
C ARG A 293 5.93 -4.12 6.23
N ALA A 294 4.74 -3.85 6.76
CA ALA A 294 3.51 -4.52 6.31
C ALA A 294 3.29 -4.30 4.81
N GLN A 295 3.44 -3.06 4.34
CA GLN A 295 3.29 -2.73 2.91
C GLN A 295 4.24 -3.54 2.01
N ALA A 296 5.50 -3.72 2.41
CA ALA A 296 6.46 -4.51 1.67
C ALA A 296 6.07 -6.01 1.63
N GLN A 297 5.51 -6.55 2.70
CA GLN A 297 5.03 -7.93 2.78
C GLN A 297 3.83 -8.18 1.89
N HIS A 298 2.92 -7.21 1.76
CA HIS A 298 1.65 -7.37 1.07
C HIS A 298 1.66 -6.97 -0.40
N VAL A 299 2.62 -6.15 -0.87
CA VAL A 299 2.60 -5.57 -2.23
C VAL A 299 2.48 -6.60 -3.36
N PHE A 300 3.15 -7.74 -3.26
CA PHE A 300 3.06 -8.76 -4.30
C PHE A 300 1.79 -9.61 -4.19
N ASP A 301 1.34 -9.88 -2.97
CA ASP A 301 0.07 -10.55 -2.71
C ASP A 301 -1.10 -9.73 -3.25
N ALA A 302 -1.12 -8.42 -2.95
CA ALA A 302 -2.10 -7.49 -3.48
C ALA A 302 -2.18 -7.53 -5.02
N LEU A 303 -1.03 -7.48 -5.69
CA LEU A 303 -0.97 -7.55 -7.15
C LEU A 303 -1.42 -8.92 -7.71
N ARG A 304 -1.19 -10.04 -6.97
CA ARG A 304 -1.61 -11.38 -7.39
C ARG A 304 -3.10 -11.60 -7.28
N THR A 305 -3.70 -11.14 -6.17
CA THR A 305 -5.12 -11.37 -5.87
C THR A 305 -6.03 -10.85 -6.99
N PHE A 306 -5.68 -9.74 -7.64
CA PHE A 306 -6.47 -9.21 -8.75
C PHE A 306 -6.44 -10.10 -10.01
N ASP A 307 -5.47 -10.99 -10.16
CA ASP A 307 -5.46 -11.96 -11.27
C ASP A 307 -6.61 -12.98 -11.18
N GLU A 308 -7.23 -13.14 -10.01
CA GLU A 308 -8.37 -14.01 -9.73
C GLU A 308 -9.72 -13.29 -9.80
N THR A 309 -9.72 -12.02 -10.17
CA THR A 309 -10.90 -11.16 -10.25
C THR A 309 -11.15 -10.69 -11.68
N ASP A 310 -12.35 -10.17 -11.94
CA ASP A 310 -12.75 -9.60 -13.24
C ASP A 310 -12.62 -8.06 -13.26
N VAL A 311 -11.74 -7.46 -12.44
CA VAL A 311 -11.51 -6.02 -12.46
C VAL A 311 -10.91 -5.58 -13.80
N GLY A 312 -11.40 -4.45 -14.32
CA GLY A 312 -10.94 -3.90 -15.60
C GLY A 312 -9.63 -3.11 -15.49
N GLU A 313 -9.35 -2.57 -14.31
CA GLU A 313 -8.17 -1.76 -14.00
C GLU A 313 -7.83 -1.85 -12.51
N ILE A 314 -6.61 -1.48 -12.14
CA ILE A 314 -6.14 -1.45 -10.75
C ILE A 314 -5.56 -0.08 -10.46
N TRP A 315 -6.02 0.55 -9.37
CA TRP A 315 -5.48 1.79 -8.86
C TRP A 315 -4.74 1.55 -7.55
N ALA A 316 -3.50 2.02 -7.46
CA ALA A 316 -2.64 1.73 -6.31
C ALA A 316 -2.07 2.99 -5.67
N GLN A 317 -2.24 3.16 -4.35
CA GLN A 317 -1.51 4.16 -3.58
C GLN A 317 -0.03 3.79 -3.50
N CYS A 318 0.84 4.80 -3.63
CA CYS A 318 2.29 4.65 -3.53
C CYS A 318 2.77 5.27 -2.21
N PRO A 319 3.54 4.54 -1.38
CA PRO A 319 4.17 5.14 -0.22
C PRO A 319 5.23 6.18 -0.62
N ASP A 320 5.63 7.03 0.31
CA ASP A 320 6.79 7.90 0.13
C ASP A 320 8.08 7.10 -0.11
N SER A 321 9.12 7.75 -0.61
CA SER A 321 10.37 7.09 -1.02
C SER A 321 11.37 6.85 0.12
N LYS A 322 11.01 7.08 1.39
CA LYS A 322 11.92 6.86 2.53
C LYS A 322 11.93 5.38 2.94
N GLY A 323 13.09 4.88 3.32
CA GLY A 323 13.26 3.51 3.79
C GLY A 323 12.79 2.46 2.78
N LEU A 324 11.94 1.53 3.19
CA LEU A 324 11.36 0.50 2.32
C LEU A 324 10.41 1.08 1.27
N GLY A 325 9.89 2.30 1.45
CA GLY A 325 8.97 2.93 0.51
C GLY A 325 9.55 3.09 -0.89
N LEU A 326 10.86 3.32 -1.02
CA LEU A 326 11.55 3.35 -2.31
C LEU A 326 11.42 2.01 -3.05
N ALA A 327 11.56 0.89 -2.34
CA ALA A 327 11.44 -0.45 -2.91
C ALA A 327 9.99 -0.77 -3.30
N ILE A 328 9.02 -0.49 -2.41
CA ILE A 328 7.60 -0.73 -2.65
C ILE A 328 7.13 0.09 -3.86
N GLY A 329 7.43 1.40 -3.88
CA GLY A 329 7.09 2.28 -4.99
C GLY A 329 7.73 1.85 -6.31
N ASN A 330 8.98 1.36 -6.28
CA ASN A 330 9.63 0.78 -7.47
C ASN A 330 8.88 -0.45 -7.99
N ARG A 331 8.36 -1.34 -7.11
CA ARG A 331 7.59 -2.53 -7.51
C ARG A 331 6.26 -2.16 -8.13
N LEU A 332 5.52 -1.26 -7.51
CA LEU A 332 4.25 -0.76 -8.03
C LEU A 332 4.44 -0.07 -9.39
N LYS A 333 5.41 0.85 -9.51
CA LYS A 333 5.71 1.54 -10.79
C LYS A 333 6.10 0.58 -11.90
N LYS A 334 6.88 -0.49 -11.61
CA LYS A 334 7.21 -1.52 -12.60
C LYS A 334 6.02 -2.37 -12.99
N ALA A 335 5.12 -2.71 -12.05
CA ALA A 335 3.86 -3.38 -12.35
C ALA A 335 2.99 -2.53 -13.30
N ALA A 336 2.95 -1.22 -13.07
CA ALA A 336 2.25 -0.25 -13.88
C ALA A 336 2.95 0.10 -15.22
N GLY A 337 4.14 -0.45 -15.51
CA GLY A 337 4.93 -0.01 -16.67
C GLY A 337 5.34 1.47 -16.61
N PHE A 338 5.47 2.03 -15.40
CA PHE A 338 5.70 3.44 -15.08
C PHE A 338 4.54 4.39 -15.40
N HIS A 339 3.31 3.85 -15.54
CA HIS A 339 2.12 4.68 -15.58
C HIS A 339 1.81 5.19 -14.16
N THR A 340 2.05 6.49 -13.95
CA THR A 340 1.92 7.15 -12.64
C THR A 340 1.17 8.44 -12.75
N GLU A 341 0.30 8.70 -11.77
CA GLU A 341 -0.44 9.95 -11.60
C GLU A 341 0.00 10.64 -10.31
N ALA A 342 0.07 11.96 -10.34
CA ALA A 342 0.41 12.75 -9.15
C ALA A 342 -0.86 13.31 -8.52
N SER A 343 -1.02 13.09 -7.23
CA SER A 343 -2.21 13.48 -6.47
C SER A 343 -2.03 14.73 -5.62
N ASP A 344 -0.86 15.36 -5.64
CA ASP A 344 -0.62 16.53 -4.82
C ASP A 344 -1.42 17.72 -5.33
N ASP A 345 -2.51 18.01 -4.62
CA ASP A 345 -3.42 19.12 -4.91
C ASP A 345 -3.11 20.37 -4.06
N GLY A 346 -2.15 20.28 -3.15
CA GLY A 346 -1.75 21.33 -2.21
C GLY A 346 -2.91 21.82 -1.33
N LYS A 347 -3.88 20.95 -1.05
CA LYS A 347 -5.05 21.26 -0.23
C LYS A 347 -4.86 20.79 1.20
N THR A 348 -5.30 21.62 2.13
CA THR A 348 -5.46 21.29 3.55
C THR A 348 -6.94 21.04 3.83
N VAL A 349 -7.29 19.89 4.39
CA VAL A 349 -8.67 19.49 4.67
C VAL A 349 -8.88 19.40 6.18
N VAL A 350 -9.82 20.19 6.70
CA VAL A 350 -10.23 20.19 8.11
C VAL A 350 -11.60 19.56 8.22
N GLY A 351 -11.68 18.39 8.85
CA GLY A 351 -12.94 17.70 9.12
C GLY A 351 -13.56 18.15 10.44
N ILE A 352 -14.83 18.51 10.43
CA ILE A 352 -15.58 18.91 11.62
C ILE A 352 -16.74 17.94 11.82
N THR A 353 -16.80 17.37 13.01
CA THR A 353 -17.91 16.52 13.45
C THR A 353 -18.27 16.82 14.90
N GLY A 354 -19.20 16.08 15.47
CA GLY A 354 -19.52 16.18 16.90
C GLY A 354 -21.02 16.28 17.16
N CYS A 355 -21.33 16.50 18.43
CA CYS A 355 -22.67 16.39 18.98
C CYS A 355 -23.65 17.42 18.39
N THR A 356 -24.91 16.99 18.15
CA THR A 356 -26.01 17.92 17.81
C THR A 356 -26.16 18.97 18.91
N GLY A 357 -26.30 20.24 18.51
CA GLY A 357 -26.41 21.38 19.43
C GLY A 357 -25.10 21.84 20.04
N ALA A 358 -23.95 21.23 19.73
CA ALA A 358 -22.64 21.64 20.23
C ALA A 358 -22.11 22.95 19.59
N GLY A 359 -22.65 23.35 18.43
CA GLY A 359 -22.30 24.63 17.79
C GLY A 359 -21.18 24.51 16.76
N LYS A 360 -21.16 23.46 15.93
CA LYS A 360 -20.23 23.28 14.80
C LYS A 360 -20.16 24.49 13.88
N THR A 361 -21.29 25.17 13.67
CA THR A 361 -21.41 26.35 12.79
C THR A 361 -20.41 27.45 13.13
N SER A 362 -20.04 27.65 14.41
CA SER A 362 -19.04 28.66 14.79
C SER A 362 -17.65 28.35 14.20
N LEU A 363 -17.23 27.08 14.22
CA LEU A 363 -15.97 26.67 13.61
C LEU A 363 -16.01 26.72 12.08
N LEU A 364 -17.15 26.38 11.48
CA LEU A 364 -17.33 26.48 10.03
C LEU A 364 -17.21 27.92 9.55
N HIS A 365 -17.87 28.88 10.23
CA HIS A 365 -17.71 30.31 9.93
C HIS A 365 -16.28 30.81 10.17
N ALA A 366 -15.58 30.30 11.18
CA ALA A 366 -14.17 30.64 11.40
C ALA A 366 -13.28 30.14 10.24
N LEU A 367 -13.51 28.94 9.74
CA LEU A 367 -12.82 28.41 8.56
C LEU A 367 -13.13 29.22 7.29
N GLU A 368 -14.39 29.63 7.09
CA GLU A 368 -14.76 30.49 5.95
C GLU A 368 -14.01 31.84 5.98
N ARG A 369 -13.82 32.44 7.16
CA ARG A 369 -13.04 33.67 7.31
C ARG A 369 -11.55 33.48 6.99
N GLU A 370 -11.01 32.30 7.21
CA GLU A 370 -9.66 31.91 6.78
C GLU A 370 -9.58 31.54 5.28
N GLY A 371 -10.70 31.68 4.54
CA GLY A 371 -10.77 31.42 3.10
C GLY A 371 -11.05 29.98 2.72
N ALA A 372 -11.58 29.17 3.64
CA ALA A 372 -11.95 27.81 3.36
C ALA A 372 -13.20 27.71 2.48
N CYS A 373 -13.21 26.73 1.59
CA CYS A 373 -14.43 26.23 0.96
C CYS A 373 -15.08 25.20 1.89
N ILE A 374 -16.32 25.45 2.30
CA ILE A 374 -17.04 24.52 3.19
C ILE A 374 -17.86 23.54 2.36
N LEU A 375 -17.68 22.26 2.64
CA LEU A 375 -18.44 21.14 2.09
C LEU A 375 -19.32 20.58 3.22
N ASP A 376 -20.61 20.86 3.14
CA ASP A 376 -21.64 20.34 4.03
C ASP A 376 -22.15 19.01 3.45
N CYS A 377 -21.79 17.89 4.08
CA CYS A 377 -22.11 16.56 3.60
C CYS A 377 -23.62 16.26 3.62
N ASP A 378 -24.37 16.83 4.55
CA ASP A 378 -25.83 16.65 4.61
C ASP A 378 -26.48 17.35 3.41
N LYS A 379 -26.04 18.56 3.09
CA LYS A 379 -26.49 19.30 1.91
C LYS A 379 -26.07 18.59 0.61
N ILE A 380 -24.84 18.12 0.54
CA ILE A 380 -24.33 17.34 -0.61
C ILE A 380 -25.19 16.11 -0.84
N TYR A 381 -25.49 15.34 0.22
CA TYR A 381 -26.36 14.17 0.11
C TYR A 381 -27.74 14.53 -0.46
N HIS A 382 -28.37 15.62 0.02
CA HIS A 382 -29.66 16.06 -0.51
C HIS A 382 -29.59 16.45 -1.99
N GLU A 383 -28.54 17.14 -2.43
CA GLU A 383 -28.32 17.48 -3.83
C GLU A 383 -28.11 16.22 -4.69
N MET A 384 -27.42 15.21 -4.16
CA MET A 384 -27.21 13.93 -4.85
C MET A 384 -28.50 13.14 -5.01
N LEU A 385 -29.45 13.20 -4.07
CA LEU A 385 -30.77 12.56 -4.23
C LEU A 385 -31.51 13.04 -5.48
N GLU A 386 -31.26 14.28 -5.90
CA GLU A 386 -31.86 14.88 -7.10
C GLU A 386 -31.05 14.62 -8.37
N SER A 387 -29.70 14.59 -8.28
CA SER A 387 -28.79 14.63 -9.44
C SER A 387 -28.04 13.32 -9.70
N ASP A 388 -27.77 12.49 -8.69
CA ASP A 388 -26.92 11.29 -8.81
C ASP A 388 -27.77 10.05 -9.16
N GLU A 389 -27.62 9.56 -10.39
CA GLU A 389 -28.34 8.37 -10.86
C GLU A 389 -27.87 7.09 -10.18
N SER A 390 -26.56 6.97 -9.87
CA SER A 390 -25.97 5.79 -9.21
C SER A 390 -26.55 5.64 -7.79
N LEU A 391 -26.56 6.73 -7.01
CA LEU A 391 -27.17 6.76 -5.68
C LEU A 391 -28.66 6.38 -5.74
N ARG A 392 -29.42 6.97 -6.67
CA ARG A 392 -30.86 6.65 -6.82
C ARG A 392 -31.11 5.20 -7.19
N LYS A 393 -30.24 4.62 -8.04
CA LYS A 393 -30.29 3.21 -8.42
C LYS A 393 -30.02 2.31 -7.22
N ALA A 394 -29.00 2.61 -6.40
CA ALA A 394 -28.70 1.89 -5.18
C ALA A 394 -29.86 1.96 -4.16
N LEU A 395 -30.43 3.15 -3.94
CA LEU A 395 -31.59 3.33 -3.08
C LEU A 395 -32.82 2.56 -3.58
N ARG A 396 -33.06 2.53 -4.89
CA ARG A 396 -34.17 1.76 -5.49
C ARG A 396 -33.97 0.26 -5.31
N ALA A 397 -32.75 -0.24 -5.43
CA ALA A 397 -32.44 -1.65 -5.23
C ALA A 397 -32.64 -2.08 -3.77
N ALA A 398 -32.26 -1.22 -2.80
CA ALA A 398 -32.36 -1.53 -1.38
C ALA A 398 -33.78 -1.35 -0.80
N PHE A 399 -34.50 -0.31 -1.22
CA PHE A 399 -35.77 0.11 -0.58
C PHE A 399 -37.01 0.04 -1.49
N GLY A 400 -36.80 -0.32 -2.77
CA GLY A 400 -37.89 -0.45 -3.75
C GLY A 400 -38.36 0.88 -4.35
N GLY A 401 -39.41 0.82 -5.18
CA GLY A 401 -39.96 1.97 -5.90
C GLY A 401 -40.82 2.92 -5.05
N THR A 402 -41.25 2.49 -3.88
CA THR A 402 -42.19 3.25 -3.02
C THR A 402 -41.61 4.51 -2.41
N ILE A 403 -40.27 4.62 -2.39
CA ILE A 403 -39.54 5.80 -1.93
C ILE A 403 -39.33 6.85 -3.04
N PHE A 404 -39.92 6.66 -4.22
CA PHE A 404 -39.82 7.59 -5.34
C PHE A 404 -41.15 8.21 -5.68
N ARG A 405 -41.14 9.52 -5.96
CA ARG A 405 -42.27 10.26 -6.50
C ARG A 405 -42.54 9.92 -7.95
N ALA A 406 -43.64 10.37 -8.50
CA ALA A 406 -44.01 10.14 -9.89
C ALA A 406 -43.03 10.77 -10.90
N ASP A 407 -42.33 11.81 -10.51
CA ASP A 407 -41.30 12.49 -11.29
C ASP A 407 -39.90 11.80 -11.21
N GLY A 408 -39.79 10.70 -10.44
CA GLY A 408 -38.54 9.95 -10.25
C GLY A 408 -37.59 10.51 -9.18
N THR A 409 -38.00 11.57 -8.46
CA THR A 409 -37.24 12.09 -7.32
C THR A 409 -37.47 11.24 -6.06
N VAL A 410 -36.51 11.23 -5.15
CA VAL A 410 -36.60 10.48 -3.89
C VAL A 410 -37.53 11.23 -2.92
N ASP A 411 -38.51 10.53 -2.37
CA ASP A 411 -39.32 11.02 -1.26
C ASP A 411 -38.60 10.73 0.07
N VAL A 412 -37.87 11.74 0.55
CA VAL A 412 -37.11 11.66 1.81
C VAL A 412 -37.98 11.30 3.01
N HIS A 413 -39.23 11.75 3.01
CA HIS A 413 -40.17 11.42 4.09
C HIS A 413 -40.56 9.93 4.06
N ALA A 414 -40.92 9.41 2.87
CA ALA A 414 -41.22 8.00 2.69
C ALA A 414 -40.01 7.09 3.03
N LEU A 415 -38.79 7.46 2.60
CA LEU A 415 -37.58 6.78 2.98
C LEU A 415 -37.38 6.79 4.50
N GLY A 416 -37.51 7.95 5.14
CA GLY A 416 -37.39 8.09 6.59
C GLY A 416 -38.35 7.18 7.37
N LEU A 417 -39.63 7.08 6.95
CA LEU A 417 -40.59 6.17 7.57
C LEU A 417 -40.18 4.68 7.50
N ILE A 418 -39.44 4.30 6.47
CA ILE A 418 -38.97 2.93 6.29
C ILE A 418 -37.73 2.64 7.15
N VAL A 419 -36.75 3.57 7.16
CA VAL A 419 -35.45 3.30 7.77
C VAL A 419 -35.41 3.55 9.28
N PHE A 420 -36.17 4.54 9.80
CA PHE A 420 -36.14 4.83 11.24
C PHE A 420 -36.95 3.83 12.10
N GLN A 421 -37.71 2.93 11.48
CA GLN A 421 -38.43 1.86 12.18
C GLN A 421 -37.67 0.52 12.15
N ASP A 422 -36.58 0.42 11.44
CA ASP A 422 -35.86 -0.82 11.17
C ASP A 422 -34.33 -0.58 11.14
N ALA A 423 -33.65 -1.08 12.16
CA ALA A 423 -32.19 -0.88 12.32
C ALA A 423 -31.37 -1.45 11.17
N GLU A 424 -31.81 -2.57 10.55
CA GLU A 424 -31.08 -3.17 9.41
C GLU A 424 -31.24 -2.31 8.16
N LYS A 425 -32.41 -1.72 7.96
CA LYS A 425 -32.65 -0.79 6.85
C LYS A 425 -31.90 0.53 7.04
N LEU A 426 -31.83 1.01 8.29
CA LEU A 426 -31.01 2.19 8.60
C LEU A 426 -29.52 1.92 8.30
N ALA A 427 -29.00 0.76 8.71
CA ALA A 427 -27.62 0.36 8.39
C ALA A 427 -27.39 0.24 6.87
N SER A 428 -28.39 -0.28 6.13
CA SER A 428 -28.31 -0.35 4.66
C SER A 428 -28.28 1.03 4.01
N LEU A 429 -29.07 1.99 4.53
CA LEU A 429 -29.00 3.39 4.06
C LEU A 429 -27.65 4.00 4.35
N ASP A 430 -27.12 3.79 5.56
CA ASP A 430 -25.83 4.29 5.97
C ASP A 430 -24.70 3.77 5.05
N ALA A 431 -24.69 2.47 4.74
CA ALA A 431 -23.74 1.88 3.81
C ALA A 431 -23.81 2.53 2.41
N ILE A 432 -25.03 2.72 1.87
CA ILE A 432 -25.22 3.39 0.57
C ILE A 432 -24.71 4.83 0.61
N VAL A 433 -25.01 5.59 1.66
CA VAL A 433 -24.54 6.98 1.81
C VAL A 433 -23.02 7.04 1.93
N CYS A 434 -22.43 6.15 2.75
CA CYS A 434 -20.98 6.09 2.95
C CYS A 434 -20.22 5.64 1.69
N ALA A 435 -20.85 4.91 0.79
CA ALA A 435 -20.25 4.56 -0.51
C ALA A 435 -20.27 5.71 -1.53
N HIS A 436 -21.22 6.65 -1.45
CA HIS A 436 -21.42 7.67 -2.48
C HIS A 436 -20.94 9.06 -2.05
N VAL A 437 -21.26 9.51 -0.83
CA VAL A 437 -20.95 10.88 -0.37
C VAL A 437 -19.45 11.17 -0.32
N PRO A 438 -18.56 10.27 0.14
CA PRO A 438 -17.13 10.54 0.11
C PRO A 438 -16.57 10.81 -1.28
N ARG A 439 -17.05 10.10 -2.29
CA ARG A 439 -16.66 10.28 -3.70
C ARG A 439 -17.06 11.67 -4.21
N GLU A 440 -18.30 12.10 -3.93
CA GLU A 440 -18.78 13.44 -4.32
C GLU A 440 -18.05 14.54 -3.55
N CYS A 441 -17.76 14.36 -2.26
CA CYS A 441 -16.92 15.29 -1.50
C CYS A 441 -15.53 15.42 -2.12
N ALA A 442 -14.87 14.31 -2.45
CA ALA A 442 -13.55 14.33 -3.09
C ALA A 442 -13.59 15.04 -4.47
N ARG A 443 -14.64 14.79 -5.28
CA ARG A 443 -14.85 15.49 -6.57
C ARG A 443 -14.96 17.00 -6.37
N ARG A 444 -15.79 17.46 -5.42
CA ARG A 444 -15.94 18.90 -5.12
C ARG A 444 -14.66 19.51 -4.56
N MET A 445 -13.92 18.78 -3.75
CA MET A 445 -12.59 19.19 -3.31
C MET A 445 -11.66 19.41 -4.51
N ALA A 446 -11.62 18.46 -5.45
CA ALA A 446 -10.78 18.56 -6.64
C ALA A 446 -11.13 19.77 -7.52
N GLU A 447 -12.42 20.06 -7.68
CA GLU A 447 -12.93 21.19 -8.48
C GLU A 447 -12.76 22.56 -7.79
N SER A 448 -12.62 22.58 -6.47
CA SER A 448 -12.46 23.84 -5.72
C SER A 448 -11.09 24.46 -5.94
N ASN A 449 -11.03 25.76 -6.16
CA ASN A 449 -9.78 26.52 -6.20
C ASN A 449 -9.23 26.87 -4.80
N ALA A 450 -10.00 26.61 -3.73
CA ALA A 450 -9.57 26.89 -2.37
C ALA A 450 -8.47 25.91 -1.94
N LYS A 451 -7.44 26.42 -1.26
CA LYS A 451 -6.38 25.61 -0.67
C LYS A 451 -6.75 25.06 0.71
N LEU A 452 -7.73 25.66 1.37
CA LEU A 452 -8.29 25.21 2.62
C LEU A 452 -9.71 24.74 2.39
N ILE A 453 -10.02 23.51 2.85
CA ILE A 453 -11.34 22.89 2.75
C ILE A 453 -11.84 22.59 4.16
N GLY A 454 -13.05 23.02 4.48
CA GLY A 454 -13.78 22.60 5.67
C GLY A 454 -14.81 21.53 5.29
N LEU A 455 -14.77 20.38 5.93
CA LEU A 455 -15.70 19.27 5.71
C LEU A 455 -16.59 19.11 6.94
N ASP A 456 -17.88 19.46 6.82
CA ASP A 456 -18.89 19.26 7.88
C ASP A 456 -19.65 17.97 7.63
N ALA A 457 -19.49 16.99 8.52
CA ALA A 457 -20.21 15.73 8.43
C ALA A 457 -20.55 15.21 9.84
N ILE A 458 -21.81 14.82 10.05
CA ILE A 458 -22.21 14.13 11.28
C ILE A 458 -21.57 12.76 11.36
N LYS A 459 -21.49 12.06 10.23
CA LYS A 459 -20.88 10.73 10.09
C LYS A 459 -19.47 10.77 9.48
N LEU A 460 -18.68 11.79 9.85
CA LEU A 460 -17.32 11.99 9.35
C LEU A 460 -16.43 10.76 9.56
N ILE A 461 -16.58 10.14 10.72
CA ILE A 461 -15.78 8.99 11.13
C ILE A 461 -16.32 7.69 10.52
N GLU A 462 -17.65 7.47 10.64
CA GLU A 462 -18.32 6.25 10.22
C GLU A 462 -18.24 6.02 8.71
N CYS A 463 -18.26 7.10 7.91
CA CYS A 463 -18.09 7.04 6.44
C CYS A 463 -16.63 7.10 5.99
N GLY A 464 -15.65 7.04 6.90
CA GLY A 464 -14.22 7.08 6.57
C GLY A 464 -13.70 8.45 6.11
N LEU A 465 -14.55 9.48 6.01
CA LEU A 465 -14.15 10.82 5.56
C LEU A 465 -13.07 11.45 6.45
N GLY A 466 -13.03 11.09 7.74
CA GLY A 466 -11.99 11.56 8.66
C GLY A 466 -10.58 11.16 8.21
N ALA A 467 -10.43 10.02 7.55
CA ALA A 467 -9.12 9.53 7.08
C ALA A 467 -8.49 10.44 6.01
N ILE A 468 -9.30 11.11 5.18
CA ILE A 468 -8.81 12.03 4.15
C ILE A 468 -8.64 13.48 4.62
N CYS A 469 -8.96 13.77 5.90
CA CYS A 469 -8.74 15.07 6.52
C CYS A 469 -7.31 15.18 7.10
N ASP A 470 -6.70 16.34 7.00
CA ASP A 470 -5.39 16.59 7.62
C ASP A 470 -5.52 16.72 9.13
N VAL A 471 -6.65 17.27 9.59
CA VAL A 471 -7.05 17.29 10.99
C VAL A 471 -8.56 17.04 11.09
N THR A 472 -8.97 16.34 12.14
CA THR A 472 -10.39 16.16 12.51
C THR A 472 -10.67 16.82 13.83
N ILE A 473 -11.78 17.55 13.92
CA ILE A 473 -12.18 18.33 15.10
C ILE A 473 -13.52 17.79 15.61
N ALA A 474 -13.51 17.31 16.87
CA ALA A 474 -14.72 16.99 17.60
C ALA A 474 -15.28 18.27 18.25
N VAL A 475 -16.51 18.63 17.93
CA VAL A 475 -17.20 19.74 18.60
C VAL A 475 -18.13 19.19 19.67
N THR A 476 -17.85 19.53 20.92
CA THR A 476 -18.62 19.06 22.08
C THR A 476 -19.16 20.25 22.90
N ALA A 477 -20.21 19.99 23.67
CA ALA A 477 -20.74 20.92 24.65
C ALA A 477 -21.47 20.12 25.76
N PRO A 478 -21.57 20.67 26.98
CA PRO A 478 -22.37 20.06 28.04
C PRO A 478 -23.83 19.81 27.59
N GLU A 479 -24.43 18.71 28.04
CA GLU A 479 -25.78 18.31 27.60
C GLU A 479 -26.82 19.40 27.79
N GLU A 480 -26.79 20.08 28.94
CA GLU A 480 -27.74 21.15 29.24
C GLU A 480 -27.61 22.36 28.29
N VAL A 481 -26.40 22.63 27.81
CA VAL A 481 -26.15 23.68 26.81
C VAL A 481 -26.71 23.25 25.46
N ARG A 482 -26.50 22.00 25.10
CA ARG A 482 -27.01 21.40 23.86
C ARG A 482 -28.55 21.39 23.82
N VAL A 483 -29.19 20.94 24.91
CA VAL A 483 -30.65 20.92 25.05
C VAL A 483 -31.22 22.31 24.80
N ARG A 484 -30.71 23.34 25.53
CA ARG A 484 -31.19 24.73 25.38
C ARG A 484 -31.03 25.24 23.93
N ARG A 485 -29.89 24.95 23.28
CA ARG A 485 -29.60 25.38 21.91
C ARG A 485 -30.54 24.69 20.89
N ILE A 486 -30.80 23.40 21.07
CA ILE A 486 -31.71 22.62 20.22
C ILE A 486 -33.15 23.12 20.36
N MET A 487 -33.61 23.32 21.59
CA MET A 487 -34.95 23.88 21.84
C MET A 487 -35.14 25.26 21.20
N ALA A 488 -34.15 26.14 21.36
CA ALA A 488 -34.19 27.49 20.79
C ALA A 488 -34.16 27.52 19.26
N ARG A 489 -33.41 26.61 18.64
CA ARG A 489 -33.27 26.53 17.19
C ARG A 489 -34.51 25.90 16.53
N ASP A 490 -35.01 24.79 17.09
CA ASP A 490 -35.98 23.93 16.42
C ASP A 490 -37.41 24.10 16.97
N GLY A 491 -37.60 24.90 18.05
CA GLY A 491 -38.92 25.14 18.65
C GLY A 491 -39.56 23.90 19.30
N ILE A 492 -38.75 22.94 19.74
CA ILE A 492 -39.21 21.64 20.27
C ILE A 492 -39.13 21.60 21.80
N THR A 493 -39.83 20.61 22.39
CA THR A 493 -39.84 20.41 23.86
C THR A 493 -38.49 19.86 24.33
N GLU A 494 -38.19 20.06 25.63
CA GLU A 494 -36.99 19.53 26.27
C GLU A 494 -36.88 18.00 26.15
N GLU A 495 -38.01 17.30 26.38
CA GLU A 495 -38.07 15.86 26.27
C GLU A 495 -37.63 15.37 24.87
N TYR A 496 -38.13 16.04 23.81
CA TYR A 496 -37.75 15.70 22.44
C TYR A 496 -36.30 16.08 22.12
N ALA A 497 -35.78 17.19 22.67
CA ALA A 497 -34.37 17.58 22.52
C ALA A 497 -33.45 16.54 23.18
N ARG A 498 -33.78 16.07 24.40
CA ARG A 498 -33.00 15.00 25.09
C ARG A 498 -33.08 13.68 24.34
N ALA A 499 -34.24 13.30 23.81
CA ALA A 499 -34.36 12.08 22.97
C ALA A 499 -33.47 12.13 21.73
N ARG A 500 -33.39 13.29 21.06
CA ARG A 500 -32.48 13.49 19.91
C ARG A 500 -31.00 13.40 20.30
N ILE A 501 -30.62 13.89 21.49
CA ILE A 501 -29.28 13.78 22.02
C ILE A 501 -28.92 12.32 22.31
N ALA A 502 -29.84 11.58 22.95
CA ALA A 502 -29.63 10.18 23.32
C ALA A 502 -29.55 9.23 22.11
N ALA A 503 -30.14 9.62 20.97
CA ALA A 503 -30.07 8.85 19.71
C ALA A 503 -28.76 8.99 18.97
N GLN A 504 -27.83 9.83 19.43
CA GLN A 504 -26.52 10.03 18.81
C GLN A 504 -25.39 9.41 19.62
N GLN A 505 -24.21 9.29 18.98
CA GLN A 505 -22.97 8.94 19.68
C GLN A 505 -22.67 9.94 20.80
N ALA A 506 -22.11 9.46 21.91
CA ALA A 506 -21.70 10.27 23.03
C ALA A 506 -20.48 11.16 22.69
N ALA A 507 -20.27 12.23 23.47
CA ALA A 507 -19.12 13.12 23.25
C ALA A 507 -17.78 12.39 23.34
N GLU A 508 -17.69 11.36 24.20
CA GLU A 508 -16.51 10.51 24.36
C GLU A 508 -16.12 9.78 23.08
N TYR A 509 -17.10 9.34 22.31
CA TYR A 509 -16.85 8.70 21.01
C TYR A 509 -16.13 9.66 20.06
N PHE A 510 -16.66 10.87 19.87
CA PHE A 510 -16.04 11.86 18.97
C PHE A 510 -14.66 12.28 19.48
N ARG A 511 -14.49 12.46 20.80
CA ARG A 511 -13.21 12.80 21.43
C ARG A 511 -12.14 11.74 21.19
N ALA A 512 -12.52 10.46 21.22
CA ALA A 512 -11.60 9.34 21.01
C ALA A 512 -11.19 9.15 19.54
N GLN A 513 -12.02 9.60 18.60
CA GLN A 513 -11.83 9.36 17.16
C GLN A 513 -11.26 10.57 16.40
N CYS A 514 -11.31 11.77 16.98
CA CYS A 514 -10.82 12.98 16.34
C CYS A 514 -9.44 13.39 16.86
N GLY A 515 -8.68 14.09 16.01
CA GLY A 515 -7.34 14.56 16.35
C GLY A 515 -7.32 15.65 17.41
N CYS A 516 -8.41 16.43 17.53
CA CYS A 516 -8.56 17.46 18.56
C CYS A 516 -10.03 17.71 18.91
N GLU A 517 -10.26 18.40 20.02
CA GLU A 517 -11.59 18.75 20.53
C GLU A 517 -11.74 20.25 20.69
N PHE A 518 -12.88 20.78 20.27
CA PHE A 518 -13.35 22.12 20.61
C PHE A 518 -14.56 22.01 21.55
N VAL A 519 -14.36 22.39 22.81
CA VAL A 519 -15.43 22.41 23.83
C VAL A 519 -16.13 23.76 23.79
N ASN A 520 -17.41 23.76 23.36
CA ASN A 520 -18.21 24.97 23.24
C ASN A 520 -19.21 25.08 24.39
N ASP A 521 -18.73 25.39 25.57
CA ASP A 521 -19.51 25.66 26.78
C ASP A 521 -19.78 27.16 27.02
N LEU A 522 -19.45 27.97 26.04
CA LEU A 522 -19.46 29.44 26.13
C LEU A 522 -20.91 29.97 26.19
N PRO A 523 -21.16 31.00 27.03
CA PRO A 523 -22.49 31.48 27.35
C PRO A 523 -23.17 32.23 26.19
N THR A 524 -22.41 32.88 25.31
CA THR A 524 -22.93 33.68 24.21
C THR A 524 -22.40 33.22 22.85
N ALA A 525 -23.18 33.46 21.79
CA ALA A 525 -22.77 33.17 20.41
C ALA A 525 -21.53 34.00 19.99
N ALA A 526 -21.35 35.22 20.53
CA ALA A 526 -20.22 36.07 20.22
C ALA A 526 -18.92 35.52 20.84
N GLU A 527 -18.96 35.06 22.09
CA GLU A 527 -17.82 34.41 22.73
C GLU A 527 -17.46 33.10 22.04
N ALA A 528 -18.45 32.31 21.66
CA ALA A 528 -18.26 31.08 20.91
C ALA A 528 -17.61 31.32 19.52
N ALA A 529 -17.98 32.41 18.85
CA ALA A 529 -17.39 32.80 17.57
C ALA A 529 -15.93 33.24 17.72
N ALA A 530 -15.62 34.09 18.72
CA ALA A 530 -14.25 34.52 18.98
C ALA A 530 -13.32 33.36 19.36
N ALA A 531 -13.76 32.48 20.25
CA ALA A 531 -13.00 31.28 20.62
C ALA A 531 -12.78 30.32 19.44
N ALA A 532 -13.79 30.18 18.55
CA ALA A 532 -13.67 29.38 17.32
C ALA A 532 -12.65 29.97 16.35
N GLU A 533 -12.57 31.29 16.21
CA GLU A 533 -11.56 31.99 15.39
C GLU A 533 -10.15 31.72 15.89
N ASP A 534 -9.92 31.94 17.21
CA ASP A 534 -8.61 31.69 17.83
C ASP A 534 -8.19 30.22 17.67
N PHE A 535 -9.14 29.28 17.87
CA PHE A 535 -8.89 27.84 17.74
C PHE A 535 -8.53 27.45 16.31
N ILE A 536 -9.30 27.88 15.32
CA ILE A 536 -9.04 27.59 13.90
C ILE A 536 -7.72 28.21 13.45
N HIS A 537 -7.42 29.45 13.86
CA HIS A 537 -6.14 30.07 13.55
C HIS A 537 -4.94 29.27 14.08
N MET A 538 -5.04 28.78 15.31
CA MET A 538 -4.02 27.90 15.91
C MET A 538 -3.87 26.60 15.11
N ILE A 539 -4.97 25.92 14.73
CA ILE A 539 -4.95 24.69 13.97
C ILE A 539 -4.27 24.90 12.60
N ILE A 540 -4.65 25.93 11.86
CA ILE A 540 -4.07 26.22 10.55
C ILE A 540 -2.58 26.53 10.65
N LYS A 541 -2.17 27.26 11.68
CA LYS A 541 -0.75 27.55 11.92
C LYS A 541 0.05 26.26 12.15
N ASN A 542 -0.43 25.37 13.01
CA ASN A 542 0.24 24.10 13.30
C ASN A 542 0.38 23.22 12.05
N LEU A 543 -0.68 23.12 11.23
CA LEU A 543 -0.65 22.35 9.98
C LEU A 543 0.38 22.91 8.97
N LYS A 544 0.55 24.22 8.88
CA LYS A 544 1.58 24.83 8.03
C LYS A 544 3.00 24.50 8.51
N GLU A 545 3.24 24.57 9.82
CA GLU A 545 4.54 24.26 10.42
C GLU A 545 4.92 22.78 10.26
N GLU A 546 3.94 21.86 10.28
CA GLU A 546 4.16 20.42 10.00
C GLU A 546 4.50 20.16 8.53
N THR A 547 3.91 20.90 7.61
CA THR A 547 4.16 20.75 6.16
C THR A 547 5.55 21.27 5.75
N GLU A 548 6.13 22.23 6.49
CA GLU A 548 7.45 22.80 6.23
C GLU A 548 8.62 21.99 6.83
N ARG A 549 8.35 21.00 7.68
CA ARG A 549 9.32 20.05 8.26
C ARG A 549 9.45 18.78 7.45
#